data_12d4b50e079608fc9df30b7754506872
#
_entry.id   12d4b50e079608fc9df30b7754506872
#
_cell.length_a   1.000
_cell.length_b   1.000
_cell.length_c   1.000
_cell.angle_alpha   90.00
_cell.angle_beta   90.00
_cell.angle_gamma   90.00
#
_symmetry.space_group_name_H-M   'P 1'
#
loop_
_entity.id
_entity.type
_entity.pdbx_description
1 polymer ?
#
loop_
_entity_poly.entity_id
_entity_poly.type
_entity_poly.pdbx_seq_one_letter_code
_entity_poly.pdbx_strand_id
1 'polypeptide(L)'
;MPFFDNSLNSLGQVFLADYNGKLRYNFSHVNNSLNNHFGLKSISPLLSNDLIQLLSHCDYQNKYIESQNIGKIHLRKLLNNFGINHLISKTKLGFSVNTLNLWKNYGKKIFDYYLENGNVIKDGWINQEWVSKYSNKTDLDIRHVNKLLGILSLEIWY
;
A
#
# COMPACT_ATOMS: atom_id res chain seq x y z
N MET A 1 18.98 -7.52 -12.50
CA MET A 1 18.14 -6.99 -11.38
C MET A 1 17.38 -8.16 -10.76
N PRO A 2 17.31 -8.30 -9.43
CA PRO A 2 16.66 -9.47 -8.80
C PRO A 2 15.15 -9.56 -9.01
N PHE A 3 14.54 -8.56 -9.67
CA PHE A 3 13.10 -8.49 -9.91
C PHE A 3 12.69 -8.94 -11.31
N PHE A 4 13.64 -9.18 -12.21
CA PHE A 4 13.35 -9.58 -13.58
C PHE A 4 14.21 -10.80 -13.94
N ASP A 5 13.54 -11.82 -14.41
CA ASP A 5 14.17 -13.02 -14.97
C ASP A 5 13.84 -13.08 -16.47
N ASN A 6 14.85 -13.05 -17.31
CA ASN A 6 14.67 -13.05 -18.76
C ASN A 6 14.08 -14.37 -19.31
N SER A 7 14.07 -15.43 -18.50
CA SER A 7 13.39 -16.68 -18.83
C SER A 7 11.86 -16.61 -18.70
N LEU A 8 11.36 -15.59 -17.99
CA LEU A 8 9.93 -15.38 -17.78
C LEU A 8 9.33 -14.49 -18.89
N ASN A 9 8.08 -14.75 -19.25
CA ASN A 9 7.31 -13.81 -20.06
C ASN A 9 7.04 -12.51 -19.29
N SER A 10 6.60 -11.46 -20.00
CA SER A 10 6.40 -10.12 -19.42
C SER A 10 5.45 -10.12 -18.21
N LEU A 11 4.37 -10.91 -18.23
CA LEU A 11 3.45 -11.03 -17.10
C LEU A 11 4.08 -11.75 -15.90
N GLY A 12 4.87 -12.79 -16.14
CA GLY A 12 5.63 -13.48 -15.10
C GLY A 12 6.64 -12.53 -14.43
N GLN A 13 7.30 -11.68 -15.21
CA GLN A 13 8.21 -10.67 -14.68
C GLN A 13 7.48 -9.64 -13.79
N VAL A 14 6.30 -9.18 -14.20
CA VAL A 14 5.46 -8.27 -13.40
C VAL A 14 5.04 -8.92 -12.09
N PHE A 15 4.60 -10.18 -12.10
CA PHE A 15 4.23 -10.89 -10.87
C PHE A 15 5.42 -11.08 -9.94
N LEU A 16 6.58 -11.38 -10.47
CA LEU A 16 7.81 -11.50 -9.68
C LEU A 16 8.23 -10.15 -9.07
N ALA A 17 8.13 -9.08 -9.84
CA ALA A 17 8.42 -7.73 -9.37
C ALA A 17 7.45 -7.27 -8.26
N ASP A 18 6.16 -7.52 -8.43
CA ASP A 18 5.14 -7.22 -7.40
C ASP A 18 5.38 -8.03 -6.12
N TYR A 19 5.71 -9.32 -6.24
CA TYR A 19 6.00 -10.16 -5.10
C TYR A 19 7.23 -9.67 -4.34
N ASN A 20 8.35 -9.49 -5.03
CA ASN A 20 9.62 -9.11 -4.39
C ASN A 20 9.63 -7.64 -3.94
N GLY A 21 9.07 -6.73 -4.71
CA GLY A 21 9.06 -5.31 -4.36
C GLY A 21 7.97 -4.94 -3.38
N LYS A 22 6.72 -5.17 -3.77
CA LYS A 22 5.56 -4.65 -3.07
C LYS A 22 5.09 -5.53 -1.92
N LEU A 23 4.95 -6.83 -2.14
CA LEU A 23 4.41 -7.73 -1.11
C LEU A 23 5.45 -8.01 -0.03
N ARG A 24 6.63 -8.45 -0.40
CA ARG A 24 7.64 -8.92 0.55
C ARG A 24 8.27 -7.77 1.33
N TYR A 25 8.72 -6.73 0.63
CA TYR A 25 9.51 -5.67 1.26
C TYR A 25 8.69 -4.48 1.76
N ASN A 26 7.51 -4.24 1.19
CA ASN A 26 6.65 -3.15 1.66
C ASN A 26 5.55 -3.68 2.58
N PHE A 27 4.56 -4.36 2.04
CA PHE A 27 3.37 -4.72 2.83
C PHE A 27 3.68 -5.67 3.99
N SER A 28 4.40 -6.77 3.76
CA SER A 28 4.69 -7.74 4.83
C SER A 28 5.60 -7.14 5.89
N HIS A 29 6.62 -6.38 5.49
CA HIS A 29 7.54 -5.75 6.44
C HIS A 29 6.84 -4.72 7.31
N VAL A 30 6.10 -3.80 6.72
CA VAL A 30 5.36 -2.75 7.45
C VAL A 30 4.33 -3.36 8.40
N ASN A 31 3.54 -4.33 7.91
CA ASN A 31 2.55 -5.00 8.77
C ASN A 31 3.20 -5.76 9.93
N ASN A 32 4.29 -6.48 9.68
CA ASN A 32 4.99 -7.19 10.74
C ASN A 32 5.58 -6.23 11.78
N SER A 33 6.20 -5.14 11.34
CA SER A 33 6.78 -4.14 12.24
C SER A 33 5.71 -3.48 13.10
N LEU A 34 4.57 -3.11 12.50
CA LEU A 34 3.44 -2.51 13.21
C LEU A 34 2.85 -3.48 14.23
N ASN A 35 2.57 -4.72 13.82
CA ASN A 35 1.99 -5.72 14.70
C ASN A 35 2.93 -6.06 15.86
N ASN A 36 4.23 -6.20 15.59
CA ASN A 36 5.24 -6.47 16.62
C ASN A 36 5.32 -5.33 17.65
N HIS A 37 5.19 -4.08 17.20
CA HIS A 37 5.17 -2.93 18.10
C HIS A 37 4.03 -3.02 19.12
N PHE A 38 2.88 -3.55 18.72
CA PHE A 38 1.72 -3.75 19.59
C PHE A 38 1.66 -5.15 20.23
N GLY A 39 2.71 -5.94 20.17
CA GLY A 39 2.76 -7.30 20.72
C GLY A 39 1.85 -8.30 20.01
N LEU A 40 1.43 -8.00 18.77
CA LEU A 40 0.55 -8.84 17.98
C LEU A 40 1.38 -9.74 17.03
N LYS A 41 0.95 -10.99 16.86
CA LYS A 41 1.53 -11.90 15.86
C LYS A 41 0.83 -11.74 14.53
N SER A 42 1.59 -11.35 13.51
CA SER A 42 1.08 -11.27 12.14
C SER A 42 1.02 -12.65 11.49
N ILE A 43 -0.10 -12.98 10.85
CA ILE A 43 -0.28 -14.21 10.08
C ILE A 43 -0.84 -13.86 8.72
N SER A 44 -0.17 -14.31 7.66
CA SER A 44 -0.58 -14.10 6.26
C SER A 44 -0.76 -15.46 5.56
N PRO A 45 -1.92 -16.11 5.68
CA PRO A 45 -2.15 -17.46 5.15
C PRO A 45 -1.89 -17.58 3.65
N LEU A 46 -2.21 -16.53 2.88
CA LEU A 46 -1.97 -16.49 1.43
C LEU A 46 -0.51 -16.26 1.03
N LEU A 47 0.37 -16.05 1.99
CA LEU A 47 1.82 -15.91 1.80
C LEU A 47 2.60 -17.06 2.46
N SER A 48 1.97 -18.21 2.67
CA SER A 48 2.70 -19.42 3.11
C SER A 48 3.70 -19.88 2.04
N ASN A 49 4.83 -20.43 2.48
CA ASN A 49 5.88 -20.88 1.56
C ASN A 49 5.36 -21.90 0.54
N ASP A 50 4.54 -22.84 0.96
CA ASP A 50 3.96 -23.86 0.08
C ASP A 50 3.08 -23.25 -1.01
N LEU A 51 2.25 -22.27 -0.65
CA LEU A 51 1.39 -21.58 -1.61
C LEU A 51 2.20 -20.71 -2.57
N ILE A 52 3.21 -20.01 -2.07
CA ILE A 52 4.13 -19.22 -2.92
C ILE A 52 4.85 -20.14 -3.89
N GLN A 53 5.40 -21.25 -3.43
CA GLN A 53 6.08 -22.24 -4.27
C GLN A 53 5.13 -22.80 -5.34
N LEU A 54 3.95 -23.22 -4.97
CA LEU A 54 2.93 -23.70 -5.91
C LEU A 54 2.60 -22.64 -6.97
N LEU A 55 2.29 -21.42 -6.54
CA LEU A 55 1.88 -20.35 -7.44
C LEU A 55 3.02 -19.81 -8.30
N SER A 56 4.28 -19.83 -7.84
CA SER A 56 5.42 -19.41 -8.65
C SER A 56 5.67 -20.33 -9.83
N HIS A 57 5.38 -21.63 -9.71
CA HIS A 57 5.50 -22.62 -10.78
C HIS A 57 4.22 -22.77 -11.63
N CYS A 58 3.14 -22.13 -11.25
CA CYS A 58 1.89 -22.15 -12.00
C CYS A 58 1.95 -21.16 -13.17
N ASP A 59 1.52 -21.60 -14.35
CA ASP A 59 1.41 -20.75 -15.53
C ASP A 59 0.55 -19.51 -15.24
N TYR A 60 0.94 -18.36 -15.81
CA TYR A 60 0.21 -17.11 -15.60
C TYR A 60 -1.24 -17.18 -16.10
N GLN A 61 -1.51 -17.94 -17.15
CA GLN A 61 -2.86 -18.16 -17.68
C GLN A 61 -3.82 -18.78 -16.67
N ASN A 62 -3.29 -19.55 -15.72
CA ASN A 62 -4.06 -20.10 -14.60
C ASN A 62 -4.30 -19.10 -13.47
N LYS A 63 -3.61 -17.96 -13.48
CA LYS A 63 -3.71 -16.91 -12.46
C LYS A 63 -4.48 -15.69 -12.92
N TYR A 64 -4.47 -15.43 -14.24
CA TYR A 64 -4.98 -14.20 -14.84
C TYR A 64 -5.53 -14.44 -16.25
N ILE A 65 -6.74 -13.93 -16.51
CA ILE A 65 -7.36 -13.94 -17.83
C ILE A 65 -7.15 -12.57 -18.45
N GLU A 66 -6.20 -12.49 -19.39
CA GLU A 66 -5.77 -11.23 -19.99
C GLU A 66 -6.89 -10.54 -20.76
N SER A 67 -7.64 -11.28 -21.57
CA SER A 67 -8.75 -10.77 -22.38
C SER A 67 -9.87 -10.11 -21.58
N GLN A 68 -10.02 -10.49 -20.32
CA GLN A 68 -11.07 -10.00 -19.41
C GLN A 68 -10.51 -9.10 -18.28
N ASN A 69 -9.20 -8.96 -18.20
CA ASN A 69 -8.53 -8.29 -17.07
C ASN A 69 -8.94 -8.86 -15.70
N ILE A 70 -9.08 -10.20 -15.62
CA ILE A 70 -9.53 -10.89 -14.41
C ILE A 70 -8.38 -11.68 -13.80
N GLY A 71 -7.99 -11.32 -12.59
CA GLY A 71 -7.02 -12.05 -11.78
C GLY A 71 -7.67 -12.88 -10.67
N LYS A 72 -6.81 -13.57 -9.89
CA LYS A 72 -7.21 -14.38 -8.75
C LYS A 72 -8.17 -15.53 -9.11
N ILE A 73 -7.94 -16.17 -10.24
CA ILE A 73 -8.86 -17.15 -10.83
C ILE A 73 -9.17 -18.29 -9.85
N HIS A 74 -8.16 -18.84 -9.19
CA HIS A 74 -8.35 -19.95 -8.23
C HIS A 74 -9.19 -19.54 -7.03
N LEU A 75 -8.97 -18.33 -6.48
CA LEU A 75 -9.79 -17.81 -5.39
C LEU A 75 -11.24 -17.58 -5.82
N ARG A 76 -11.44 -17.07 -7.03
CA ARG A 76 -12.80 -16.89 -7.58
C ARG A 76 -13.52 -18.22 -7.77
N LYS A 77 -12.83 -19.26 -8.29
CA LYS A 77 -13.37 -20.61 -8.39
C LYS A 77 -13.74 -21.17 -7.02
N LEU A 78 -12.86 -21.00 -6.02
CA LEU A 78 -13.11 -21.44 -4.66
C LEU A 78 -14.35 -20.77 -4.07
N LEU A 79 -14.47 -19.45 -4.18
CA LEU A 79 -15.64 -18.71 -3.70
C LEU A 79 -16.93 -19.14 -4.40
N ASN A 80 -16.86 -19.44 -5.70
CA ASN A 80 -17.99 -19.95 -6.46
C ASN A 80 -18.42 -21.34 -5.96
N ASN A 81 -17.48 -22.23 -5.66
CA ASN A 81 -17.77 -23.54 -5.10
C ASN A 81 -18.45 -23.46 -3.71
N PHE A 82 -18.17 -22.42 -2.95
CA PHE A 82 -18.86 -22.13 -1.68
C PHE A 82 -20.20 -21.39 -1.85
N GLY A 83 -20.64 -21.13 -3.08
CA GLY A 83 -21.89 -20.41 -3.35
C GLY A 83 -21.88 -18.91 -3.00
N ILE A 84 -20.71 -18.33 -2.75
CA ILE A 84 -20.54 -16.92 -2.33
C ILE A 84 -19.98 -16.04 -3.44
N ASN A 85 -20.15 -16.41 -4.69
CA ASN A 85 -19.73 -15.64 -5.86
C ASN A 85 -20.36 -14.25 -5.94
N HIS A 86 -21.53 -14.03 -5.34
CA HIS A 86 -22.20 -12.73 -5.28
C HIS A 86 -21.39 -11.69 -4.49
N LEU A 87 -20.47 -12.10 -3.62
CA LEU A 87 -19.55 -11.22 -2.88
C LEU A 87 -18.33 -10.79 -3.71
N ILE A 88 -18.12 -11.42 -4.87
CA ILE A 88 -16.97 -11.11 -5.72
C ILE A 88 -17.27 -9.80 -6.47
N SER A 89 -16.54 -8.73 -6.11
CA SER A 89 -16.64 -7.47 -6.84
C SER A 89 -16.27 -7.65 -8.32
N LYS A 90 -17.09 -7.12 -9.20
CA LYS A 90 -16.82 -7.08 -10.66
C LYS A 90 -15.76 -6.04 -11.00
N THR A 91 -15.61 -5.01 -10.17
CA THR A 91 -14.62 -3.95 -10.35
C THR A 91 -13.50 -4.10 -9.35
N LYS A 92 -12.27 -3.87 -9.81
CA LYS A 92 -11.11 -3.82 -8.93
C LYS A 92 -11.20 -2.55 -8.07
N LEU A 93 -11.48 -2.72 -6.79
CA LEU A 93 -11.30 -1.66 -5.81
C LEU A 93 -9.86 -1.77 -5.28
N GLY A 94 -9.02 -0.79 -5.62
CA GLY A 94 -7.68 -0.68 -5.04
C GLY A 94 -7.75 -0.25 -3.58
N PHE A 95 -6.67 -0.45 -2.84
CA PHE A 95 -6.47 0.21 -1.55
C PHE A 95 -6.34 1.72 -1.83
N SER A 96 -7.42 2.45 -1.73
CA SER A 96 -7.39 3.92 -1.81
C SER A 96 -7.89 4.48 -0.49
N VAL A 97 -6.96 4.97 0.32
CA VAL A 97 -7.32 5.83 1.45
C VAL A 97 -7.72 7.18 0.85
N ASN A 98 -8.90 7.68 1.20
CA ASN A 98 -9.27 9.05 0.85
C ASN A 98 -8.48 10.02 1.74
N THR A 99 -7.22 10.27 1.36
CA THR A 99 -6.30 11.11 2.14
C THR A 99 -6.78 12.56 2.26
N LEU A 100 -7.53 13.06 1.28
CA LEU A 100 -8.15 14.39 1.37
C LEU A 100 -9.20 14.44 2.49
N ASN A 101 -10.02 13.40 2.60
CA ASN A 101 -11.01 13.30 3.67
C ASN A 101 -10.36 13.10 5.04
N LEU A 102 -9.32 12.25 5.09
CA LEU A 102 -8.50 12.06 6.29
C LEU A 102 -7.88 13.39 6.75
N TRP A 103 -7.31 14.16 5.82
CA TRP A 103 -6.74 15.48 6.11
C TRP A 103 -7.77 16.46 6.65
N LYS A 104 -8.92 16.59 5.99
CA LYS A 104 -9.99 17.51 6.39
C LYS A 104 -10.54 17.21 7.78
N ASN A 105 -10.74 15.93 8.10
CA ASN A 105 -11.40 15.55 9.35
C ASN A 105 -10.44 15.46 10.55
N TYR A 106 -9.19 15.04 10.32
CA TYR A 106 -8.25 14.74 11.40
C TYR A 106 -6.84 15.27 11.13
N GLY A 107 -6.33 15.06 9.92
CA GLY A 107 -4.93 15.28 9.59
C GLY A 107 -4.46 16.71 9.83
N LYS A 108 -5.27 17.71 9.46
CA LYS A 108 -4.93 19.13 9.69
C LYS A 108 -4.73 19.45 11.16
N LYS A 109 -5.63 18.99 12.04
CA LYS A 109 -5.53 19.25 13.48
C LYS A 109 -4.30 18.59 14.09
N ILE A 110 -4.04 17.35 13.71
CA ILE A 110 -2.85 16.61 14.17
C ILE A 110 -1.58 17.29 13.65
N PHE A 111 -1.58 17.68 12.39
CA PHE A 111 -0.46 18.39 11.77
C PHE A 111 -0.16 19.70 12.50
N ASP A 112 -1.16 20.54 12.75
CA ASP A 112 -0.99 21.80 13.45
C ASP A 112 -0.42 21.60 14.86
N TYR A 113 -0.93 20.61 15.60
CA TYR A 113 -0.46 20.28 16.94
C TYR A 113 1.04 19.92 16.98
N TYR A 114 1.50 19.07 16.06
CA TYR A 114 2.90 18.64 16.04
C TYR A 114 3.83 19.67 15.41
N LEU A 115 3.37 20.38 14.39
CA LEU A 115 4.22 21.30 13.62
C LEU A 115 4.24 22.74 14.14
N GLU A 116 3.35 23.13 15.08
CA GLU A 116 3.35 24.46 15.69
C GLU A 116 4.73 24.81 16.28
N ASN A 117 5.37 23.83 16.92
CA ASN A 117 6.71 23.93 17.47
C ASN A 117 7.65 22.83 16.94
N GLY A 118 7.42 22.37 15.72
CA GLY A 118 8.10 21.22 15.14
C GLY A 118 9.60 21.37 15.01
N ASN A 119 10.34 20.33 15.37
CA ASN A 119 11.79 20.29 15.31
C ASN A 119 12.29 20.26 13.86
N VAL A 120 11.61 19.56 12.95
CA VAL A 120 12.01 19.50 11.53
C VAL A 120 12.00 20.85 10.83
N ILE A 121 11.17 21.81 11.33
CA ILE A 121 11.15 23.19 10.85
C ILE A 121 12.25 23.99 11.52
N LYS A 122 12.37 23.91 12.86
CA LYS A 122 13.38 24.63 13.64
C LYS A 122 14.81 24.32 13.19
N ASP A 123 15.05 23.05 12.89
CA ASP A 123 16.38 22.58 12.44
C ASP A 123 16.61 22.80 10.94
N GLY A 124 15.66 23.42 10.25
CA GLY A 124 15.80 23.81 8.85
C GLY A 124 15.69 22.67 7.83
N TRP A 125 15.20 21.51 8.24
CA TRP A 125 14.98 20.36 7.34
C TRP A 125 13.87 20.67 6.35
N ILE A 126 12.85 21.39 6.79
CA ILE A 126 11.67 21.73 6.00
C ILE A 126 11.47 23.25 5.98
N ASN A 127 11.18 23.79 4.81
CA ASN A 127 10.92 25.22 4.64
C ASN A 127 9.58 25.62 5.26
N GLN A 128 9.64 26.49 6.28
CA GLN A 128 8.47 26.95 7.03
C GLN A 128 7.47 27.73 6.16
N GLU A 129 7.94 28.54 5.21
CA GLU A 129 7.06 29.31 4.32
C GLU A 129 6.22 28.37 3.45
N TRP A 130 6.85 27.30 2.94
CA TRP A 130 6.17 26.28 2.17
C TRP A 130 5.09 25.59 3.00
N VAL A 131 5.42 25.18 4.23
CA VAL A 131 4.49 24.54 5.17
C VAL A 131 3.30 25.45 5.43
N SER A 132 3.54 26.70 5.84
CA SER A 132 2.50 27.69 6.15
C SER A 132 1.60 27.98 4.94
N LYS A 133 2.20 28.10 3.75
CA LYS A 133 1.47 28.33 2.50
C LYS A 133 0.49 27.21 2.17
N TYR A 134 0.89 25.96 2.37
CA TYR A 134 0.06 24.82 1.94
C TYR A 134 -0.83 24.27 3.05
N SER A 135 -0.39 24.26 4.31
CA SER A 135 -1.21 23.75 5.42
C SER A 135 -2.49 24.59 5.64
N ASN A 136 -2.47 25.88 5.30
CA ASN A 136 -3.61 26.79 5.46
C ASN A 136 -4.53 26.89 4.24
N LYS A 137 -4.22 26.20 3.13
CA LYS A 137 -5.10 26.17 1.97
C LYS A 137 -6.35 25.32 2.21
N THR A 138 -7.49 25.84 1.84
CA THR A 138 -8.78 25.13 1.90
C THR A 138 -8.97 24.16 0.74
N ASP A 139 -8.40 24.45 -0.43
CA ASP A 139 -8.45 23.64 -1.65
C ASP A 139 -7.06 23.01 -1.91
N LEU A 140 -6.80 21.92 -1.21
CA LEU A 140 -5.55 21.19 -1.34
C LEU A 140 -5.68 20.05 -2.35
N ASP A 141 -4.75 20.01 -3.29
CA ASP A 141 -4.49 18.83 -4.12
C ASP A 141 -3.97 17.66 -3.25
N ILE A 142 -4.36 16.44 -3.59
CA ILE A 142 -3.94 15.22 -2.90
C ILE A 142 -2.42 15.08 -2.78
N ARG A 143 -1.66 15.59 -3.75
CA ARG A 143 -0.19 15.57 -3.74
C ARG A 143 0.37 16.45 -2.61
N HIS A 144 -0.24 17.59 -2.35
CA HIS A 144 0.15 18.46 -1.24
C HIS A 144 -0.23 17.85 0.10
N VAL A 145 -1.41 17.27 0.21
CA VAL A 145 -1.83 16.54 1.42
C VAL A 145 -0.88 15.40 1.74
N ASN A 146 -0.49 14.60 0.75
CA ASN A 146 0.48 13.51 0.96
C ASN A 146 1.85 14.02 1.43
N LYS A 147 2.31 15.17 0.92
CA LYS A 147 3.56 15.79 1.39
C LYS A 147 3.42 16.29 2.82
N LEU A 148 2.32 16.95 3.17
CA LEU A 148 2.08 17.41 4.54
C LEU A 148 1.99 16.24 5.54
N LEU A 149 1.32 15.15 5.17
CA LEU A 149 1.30 13.92 5.98
C LEU A 149 2.68 13.28 6.10
N GLY A 150 3.51 13.35 5.05
CA GLY A 150 4.91 12.92 5.09
C GLY A 150 5.76 13.76 6.06
N ILE A 151 5.58 15.08 6.07
CA ILE A 151 6.24 15.99 7.02
C ILE A 151 5.79 15.69 8.45
N LEU A 152 4.50 15.47 8.67
CA LEU A 152 3.98 15.06 9.97
C LEU A 152 4.61 13.74 10.45
N SER A 153 4.71 12.75 9.56
CA SER A 153 5.35 11.49 9.90
C SER A 153 6.83 11.64 10.24
N LEU A 154 7.53 12.53 9.54
CA LEU A 154 8.92 12.86 9.83
C LEU A 154 9.07 13.53 11.20
N GLU A 155 8.22 14.50 11.53
CA GLU A 155 8.22 15.17 12.83
C GLU A 155 7.96 14.20 13.99
N ILE A 156 7.01 13.27 13.83
CA ILE A 156 6.70 12.28 14.87
C ILE A 156 7.86 11.29 15.08
N TRP A 157 8.61 11.00 14.00
CA TRP A 157 9.76 10.08 14.06
C TRP A 157 11.02 10.78 14.60
N TYR A 158 11.22 12.03 14.32
CA TYR A 158 12.40 12.83 14.69
C TYR A 158 12.38 13.23 16.15
#